data_7bd9059e4c57540902618ebfdb069cd7
#
_entry.id   7bd9059e4c57540902618ebfdb069cd7
#
_cell.length_a   1.000
_cell.length_b   1.000
_cell.length_c   1.000
_cell.angle_alpha   90.00
_cell.angle_beta   90.00
_cell.angle_gamma   90.00
#
_symmetry.space_group_name_H-M   'P 1'
#
loop_
_entity.id
_entity.type
_entity.pdbx_description
1 polymer ?
#
loop_
_entity_poly.entity_id
_entity_poly.type
_entity_poly.pdbx_seq_one_letter_code
_entity_poly.pdbx_strand_id
1 'polypeptide(L)'
;KREQKYQCPNHKIFISPSTFEYETEQENLLWYDSADKNLYSEIKKVKRESRIARDNSEDALTWNVMRFLDRQGLLADFLSQLSNKKITESELILWSYSPKEKSDWTLLNQARVEFGETIARGSEPDIIIRTNKVLYFIEAKLTANNETTPSEVDNRKKYETGGNKLFQQIFKSDYETVAEKRYELMRFWLLGSWMAKQLKLDFEFYSLVMQSRELEIEATFGKHITETTKRKFSRLTWEQIYAFIKLLPDNKEKHIMTEYFENKTIGYNNSIGTIIKAFNV
;
A
#
# COMPACT_ATOMS: atom_id res chain seq x y z
N LYS A 1 19.52 12.09 10.94
CA LYS A 1 19.30 12.69 12.28
C LYS A 1 18.69 14.07 12.10
N ARG A 2 17.61 14.35 12.81
CA ARG A 2 17.04 15.70 12.90
C ARG A 2 17.97 16.57 13.73
N GLU A 3 18.60 17.56 13.13
CA GLU A 3 19.46 18.49 13.83
C GLU A 3 18.77 19.85 13.91
N GLN A 4 18.76 20.43 15.09
CA GLN A 4 18.03 21.69 15.38
C GLN A 4 18.46 22.86 14.45
N LYS A 5 19.71 22.88 14.02
CA LYS A 5 20.20 23.90 13.07
C LYS A 5 19.52 23.85 11.69
N TYR A 6 18.85 22.74 11.33
CA TYR A 6 18.08 22.59 10.10
C TYR A 6 16.55 22.70 10.33
N GLN A 7 16.14 23.07 11.53
CA GLN A 7 14.73 23.30 11.82
C GLN A 7 14.31 24.70 11.35
N CYS A 8 13.25 24.78 10.55
CA CYS A 8 12.65 26.06 10.18
C CYS A 8 12.04 26.73 11.43
N PRO A 9 12.46 27.93 11.80
CA PRO A 9 11.96 28.59 13.02
C PRO A 9 10.46 28.91 12.98
N ASN A 10 9.93 29.13 11.78
CA ASN A 10 8.52 29.50 11.58
C ASN A 10 7.60 28.27 11.55
N HIS A 11 7.97 27.23 10.80
CA HIS A 11 7.11 26.07 10.54
C HIS A 11 7.45 24.84 11.39
N LYS A 12 8.56 24.89 12.16
CA LYS A 12 9.05 23.79 12.99
C LYS A 12 9.38 22.50 12.23
N ILE A 13 9.36 22.50 10.90
CA ILE A 13 9.77 21.39 10.08
C ILE A 13 11.29 21.31 9.99
N PHE A 14 11.82 20.09 9.83
CA PHE A 14 13.24 19.85 9.63
C PHE A 14 13.53 19.69 8.15
N ILE A 15 14.51 20.44 7.64
CA ILE A 15 14.99 20.33 6.26
C ILE A 15 15.98 19.19 6.18
N SER A 16 15.72 18.22 5.32
CA SER A 16 16.66 17.14 4.98
C SER A 16 17.13 17.27 3.51
N PRO A 17 18.18 16.56 3.09
CA PRO A 17 18.68 16.67 1.72
C PRO A 17 17.67 16.33 0.62
N SER A 18 16.70 15.49 0.91
CA SER A 18 15.75 14.97 -0.10
C SER A 18 14.31 15.46 0.09
N THR A 19 13.94 15.88 1.30
CA THR A 19 12.58 16.30 1.63
C THR A 19 12.60 17.09 2.94
N PHE A 20 11.46 17.50 3.44
CA PHE A 20 11.35 17.99 4.82
C PHE A 20 10.65 16.96 5.71
N GLU A 21 10.84 17.10 7.01
CA GLU A 21 10.24 16.24 8.03
C GLU A 21 9.49 17.10 9.05
N TYR A 22 8.29 16.68 9.38
CA TYR A 22 7.50 17.25 10.46
C TYR A 22 8.15 16.94 11.82
N GLU A 23 7.86 17.74 12.83
CA GLU A 23 8.36 17.51 14.18
C GLU A 23 7.82 16.20 14.75
N THR A 24 6.54 15.95 14.49
CA THR A 24 5.87 14.70 14.89
C THR A 24 5.22 14.01 13.69
N GLU A 25 4.96 12.71 13.80
CA GLU A 25 4.26 11.93 12.77
C GLU A 25 2.82 12.45 12.59
N GLN A 26 2.18 12.90 13.67
CA GLN A 26 0.79 13.37 13.67
C GLN A 26 0.57 14.56 12.75
N GLU A 27 1.57 15.42 12.59
CA GLU A 27 1.49 16.61 11.74
C GLU A 27 1.40 16.29 10.24
N ASN A 28 1.74 15.06 9.86
CA ASN A 28 1.59 14.55 8.48
C ASN A 28 0.32 13.69 8.30
N LEU A 29 -0.52 13.55 9.33
CA LEU A 29 -1.75 12.78 9.29
C LEU A 29 -2.96 13.71 9.27
N LEU A 30 -3.77 13.67 8.21
CA LEU A 30 -5.01 14.46 8.10
C LEU A 30 -6.08 13.98 9.07
N TRP A 31 -6.12 12.68 9.32
CA TRP A 31 -7.11 12.02 10.15
C TRP A 31 -6.42 11.49 11.40
N TYR A 32 -6.57 12.23 12.50
CA TYR A 32 -5.94 11.90 13.78
C TYR A 32 -6.81 12.38 14.96
N ASP A 33 -8.14 12.24 14.83
CA ASP A 33 -9.07 12.42 15.95
C ASP A 33 -8.97 11.24 16.95
N SER A 34 -9.81 11.22 17.99
CA SER A 34 -9.70 10.22 19.05
C SER A 34 -9.79 8.78 18.56
N ALA A 35 -10.66 8.49 17.58
CA ALA A 35 -10.83 7.15 17.02
C ALA A 35 -9.64 6.74 16.16
N ASP A 36 -9.17 7.63 15.28
CA ASP A 36 -8.02 7.39 14.43
C ASP A 36 -6.72 7.32 15.22
N LYS A 37 -6.57 8.14 16.27
CA LYS A 37 -5.43 8.05 17.18
C LYS A 37 -5.32 6.67 17.84
N ASN A 38 -6.45 6.12 18.29
CA ASN A 38 -6.47 4.78 18.87
C ASN A 38 -6.10 3.72 17.83
N LEU A 39 -6.73 3.77 16.66
CA LEU A 39 -6.42 2.84 15.56
C LEU A 39 -4.93 2.94 15.15
N TYR A 40 -4.41 4.14 14.97
CA TYR A 40 -3.01 4.35 14.62
C TYR A 40 -2.05 3.80 15.69
N SER A 41 -2.39 3.99 16.97
CA SER A 41 -1.60 3.45 18.08
C SER A 41 -1.57 1.93 18.09
N GLU A 42 -2.68 1.27 17.76
CA GLU A 42 -2.74 -0.19 17.65
C GLU A 42 -1.95 -0.69 16.43
N ILE A 43 -2.07 -0.03 15.29
CA ILE A 43 -1.28 -0.34 14.09
C ILE A 43 0.23 -0.25 14.39
N LYS A 44 0.66 0.78 15.12
CA LYS A 44 2.09 0.94 15.47
C LYS A 44 2.65 -0.20 16.34
N LYS A 45 1.84 -0.99 17.00
CA LYS A 45 2.30 -2.17 17.75
C LYS A 45 2.70 -3.32 16.82
N VAL A 46 2.13 -3.37 15.61
CA VAL A 46 2.37 -4.43 14.64
C VAL A 46 3.22 -3.98 13.46
N LYS A 47 3.09 -2.72 13.02
CA LYS A 47 3.88 -2.14 11.94
C LYS A 47 5.35 -2.01 12.34
N ARG A 48 6.24 -2.54 11.50
CA ARG A 48 7.67 -2.66 11.83
C ARG A 48 8.44 -1.38 11.70
N GLU A 49 8.23 -0.66 10.60
CA GLU A 49 8.91 0.60 10.32
C GLU A 49 7.89 1.68 9.95
N SER A 50 8.16 2.90 10.36
CA SER A 50 7.34 4.05 9.99
C SER A 50 8.23 5.23 9.65
N ARG A 51 7.92 5.88 8.52
CA ARG A 51 8.56 7.12 8.09
C ARG A 51 7.53 8.24 7.91
N ILE A 52 6.42 8.15 8.60
CA ILE A 52 5.26 9.02 8.46
C ILE A 52 5.62 10.50 8.64
N ALA A 53 6.56 10.84 9.49
CA ALA A 53 6.96 12.23 9.69
C ALA A 53 7.62 12.90 8.46
N ARG A 54 8.05 12.14 7.45
CA ARG A 54 8.58 12.72 6.21
C ARG A 54 7.46 13.17 5.30
N ASP A 55 7.62 14.35 4.69
CA ASP A 55 6.60 14.83 3.74
C ASP A 55 6.40 13.85 2.59
N ASN A 56 7.45 13.31 2.00
CA ASN A 56 7.36 12.30 0.94
C ASN A 56 7.08 10.87 1.44
N SER A 57 6.46 10.73 2.61
CA SER A 57 6.11 9.43 3.17
C SER A 57 4.97 8.77 2.41
N GLU A 58 5.23 7.58 1.93
CA GLU A 58 4.27 6.65 1.34
C GLU A 58 3.23 6.19 2.37
N ASP A 59 3.69 5.89 3.60
CA ASP A 59 2.81 5.52 4.71
C ASP A 59 1.83 6.63 5.06
N ALA A 60 2.27 7.89 5.09
CA ALA A 60 1.38 9.03 5.38
C ALA A 60 0.33 9.21 4.29
N LEU A 61 0.72 9.09 3.02
CA LEU A 61 -0.21 9.15 1.89
C LEU A 61 -1.21 8.00 1.97
N THR A 62 -0.74 6.78 2.20
CA THR A 62 -1.57 5.57 2.36
C THR A 62 -2.59 5.75 3.49
N TRP A 63 -2.14 6.18 4.68
CA TRP A 63 -3.03 6.47 5.79
C TRP A 63 -4.09 7.52 5.41
N ASN A 64 -3.65 8.69 4.93
CA ASN A 64 -4.55 9.79 4.66
C ASN A 64 -5.63 9.44 3.65
N VAL A 65 -5.26 8.76 2.56
CA VAL A 65 -6.20 8.38 1.51
C VAL A 65 -7.11 7.25 1.94
N MET A 66 -6.57 6.17 2.49
CA MET A 66 -7.38 4.99 2.84
C MET A 66 -8.30 5.27 4.02
N ARG A 67 -7.84 6.03 5.02
CA ARG A 67 -8.70 6.47 6.12
C ARG A 67 -9.81 7.41 5.65
N PHE A 68 -9.53 8.32 4.71
CA PHE A 68 -10.59 9.14 4.11
C PHE A 68 -11.70 8.25 3.51
N LEU A 69 -11.33 7.31 2.63
CA LEU A 69 -12.30 6.42 1.98
C LEU A 69 -13.08 5.57 2.99
N ASP A 70 -12.40 5.06 4.01
CA ASP A 70 -13.01 4.22 5.04
C ASP A 70 -13.95 5.02 5.95
N ARG A 71 -13.52 6.20 6.44
CA ARG A 71 -14.33 7.09 7.28
C ARG A 71 -15.60 7.59 6.60
N GLN A 72 -15.52 7.86 5.30
CA GLN A 72 -16.65 8.31 4.50
C GLN A 72 -17.54 7.15 4.01
N GLY A 73 -17.19 5.89 4.32
CA GLY A 73 -17.93 4.71 3.86
C GLY A 73 -17.80 4.47 2.34
N LEU A 74 -16.77 5.00 1.71
CA LEU A 74 -16.60 5.03 0.25
C LEU A 74 -15.79 3.87 -0.33
N LEU A 75 -15.18 3.04 0.53
CA LEU A 75 -14.34 1.92 0.06
C LEU A 75 -15.11 0.95 -0.85
N ALA A 76 -16.33 0.58 -0.48
CA ALA A 76 -17.14 -0.34 -1.27
C ALA A 76 -17.50 0.24 -2.64
N ASP A 77 -17.84 1.52 -2.70
CA ASP A 77 -18.16 2.22 -3.95
C ASP A 77 -16.93 2.36 -4.85
N PHE A 78 -15.81 2.80 -4.29
CA PHE A 78 -14.54 2.88 -5.00
C PHE A 78 -14.13 1.51 -5.60
N LEU A 79 -14.19 0.45 -4.80
CA LEU A 79 -13.84 -0.90 -5.26
C LEU A 79 -14.85 -1.46 -6.26
N SER A 80 -16.11 -1.11 -6.14
CA SER A 80 -17.14 -1.49 -7.12
C SER A 80 -16.86 -0.88 -8.48
N GLN A 81 -16.45 0.39 -8.52
CA GLN A 81 -16.06 1.07 -9.75
C GLN A 81 -14.76 0.48 -10.31
N LEU A 82 -13.76 0.22 -9.46
CA LEU A 82 -12.46 -0.28 -9.86
C LEU A 82 -12.52 -1.69 -10.48
N SER A 83 -13.28 -2.60 -9.87
CA SER A 83 -13.37 -4.01 -10.30
C SER A 83 -14.54 -4.33 -11.20
N ASN A 84 -15.45 -3.37 -11.42
CA ASN A 84 -16.75 -3.58 -12.08
C ASN A 84 -17.57 -4.72 -11.44
N LYS A 85 -17.48 -4.85 -10.10
CA LYS A 85 -18.22 -5.84 -9.29
C LYS A 85 -19.03 -5.11 -8.23
N LYS A 86 -20.25 -5.57 -7.94
CA LYS A 86 -21.03 -5.00 -6.84
C LYS A 86 -20.43 -5.43 -5.50
N ILE A 87 -19.72 -4.52 -4.84
CA ILE A 87 -19.18 -4.65 -3.49
C ILE A 87 -20.16 -3.97 -2.51
N THR A 88 -20.49 -4.64 -1.43
CA THR A 88 -21.46 -4.14 -0.44
C THR A 88 -20.87 -4.04 0.97
N GLU A 89 -19.75 -4.72 1.20
CA GLU A 89 -19.06 -4.74 2.49
C GLU A 89 -17.56 -4.65 2.25
N SER A 90 -16.88 -3.91 3.10
CA SER A 90 -15.43 -3.79 3.08
C SER A 90 -14.87 -3.71 4.51
N GLU A 91 -13.70 -4.29 4.68
CA GLU A 91 -12.87 -4.18 5.88
C GLU A 91 -11.48 -3.76 5.44
N LEU A 92 -11.05 -2.58 5.90
CA LEU A 92 -9.71 -2.07 5.66
C LEU A 92 -8.73 -2.63 6.69
N ILE A 93 -7.66 -3.24 6.21
CA ILE A 93 -6.56 -3.78 6.99
C ILE A 93 -5.29 -3.07 6.50
N LEU A 94 -4.67 -2.28 7.36
CA LEU A 94 -3.45 -1.54 7.05
C LEU A 94 -2.27 -2.21 7.74
N TRP A 95 -1.18 -2.44 6.98
CA TRP A 95 0.08 -2.99 7.50
C TRP A 95 -0.14 -4.20 8.41
N SER A 96 -0.96 -5.12 7.94
CA SER A 96 -1.34 -6.37 8.64
C SER A 96 -2.34 -6.22 9.78
N TYR A 97 -2.63 -5.03 10.29
CA TYR A 97 -3.54 -4.84 11.42
C TYR A 97 -5.02 -4.94 10.99
N SER A 98 -5.74 -5.91 11.54
CA SER A 98 -7.20 -6.04 11.37
C SER A 98 -7.93 -5.33 12.52
N PRO A 99 -8.73 -4.28 12.23
CA PRO A 99 -9.55 -3.62 13.25
C PRO A 99 -10.58 -4.55 13.90
N LYS A 100 -11.08 -5.54 13.17
CA LYS A 100 -12.04 -6.53 13.70
C LYS A 100 -11.40 -7.47 14.70
N GLU A 101 -10.18 -7.94 14.41
CA GLU A 101 -9.44 -8.85 15.29
C GLU A 101 -8.66 -8.08 16.37
N LYS A 102 -8.46 -6.76 16.20
CA LYS A 102 -7.65 -5.89 17.07
C LYS A 102 -6.21 -6.39 17.24
N SER A 103 -5.67 -6.96 16.19
CA SER A 103 -4.33 -7.55 16.15
C SER A 103 -3.85 -7.69 14.70
N ASP A 104 -2.63 -8.21 14.51
CA ASP A 104 -2.23 -8.80 13.24
C ASP A 104 -3.30 -9.75 12.72
N TRP A 105 -3.68 -9.60 11.45
CA TRP A 105 -4.72 -10.45 10.87
C TRP A 105 -4.32 -11.93 10.87
N THR A 106 -5.09 -12.73 11.60
CA THR A 106 -4.81 -14.14 11.81
C THR A 106 -4.61 -14.91 10.50
N LEU A 107 -5.44 -14.65 9.48
CA LEU A 107 -5.32 -15.32 8.18
C LEU A 107 -4.02 -14.95 7.45
N LEU A 108 -3.55 -13.71 7.57
CA LEU A 108 -2.26 -13.31 7.00
C LEU A 108 -1.10 -14.02 7.71
N ASN A 109 -1.19 -14.17 9.04
CA ASN A 109 -0.20 -14.93 9.81
C ASN A 109 -0.19 -16.41 9.43
N GLN A 110 -1.34 -17.00 9.16
CA GLN A 110 -1.44 -18.37 8.63
C GLN A 110 -0.78 -18.48 7.25
N ALA A 111 -1.03 -17.53 6.35
CA ALA A 111 -0.40 -17.49 5.05
C ALA A 111 1.14 -17.38 5.16
N ARG A 112 1.64 -16.50 6.04
CA ARG A 112 3.09 -16.37 6.31
C ARG A 112 3.70 -17.72 6.71
N VAL A 113 3.09 -18.39 7.68
CA VAL A 113 3.58 -19.70 8.15
C VAL A 113 3.50 -20.76 7.06
N GLU A 114 2.42 -20.80 6.29
CA GLU A 114 2.22 -21.74 5.19
C GLU A 114 3.33 -21.63 4.12
N PHE A 115 3.82 -20.41 3.89
CA PHE A 115 4.92 -20.15 2.96
C PHE A 115 6.31 -20.05 3.64
N GLY A 116 6.43 -20.53 4.89
CA GLY A 116 7.70 -20.61 5.61
C GLY A 116 8.26 -19.25 6.04
N GLU A 117 7.41 -18.22 6.12
CA GLU A 117 7.79 -16.95 6.72
C GLU A 117 7.64 -17.00 8.25
N THR A 118 8.49 -16.26 8.95
CA THR A 118 8.29 -16.01 10.38
C THR A 118 7.34 -14.82 10.56
N ILE A 119 6.41 -14.90 11.51
CA ILE A 119 5.44 -13.82 11.76
C ILE A 119 6.17 -12.49 12.01
N ALA A 120 7.24 -12.51 12.82
CA ALA A 120 7.98 -11.30 13.18
C ALA A 120 8.71 -10.62 11.99
N ARG A 121 8.94 -11.30 10.88
CA ARG A 121 9.64 -10.78 9.68
C ARG A 121 8.92 -11.16 8.38
N GLY A 122 7.65 -11.52 8.48
CA GLY A 122 6.84 -11.94 7.33
C GLY A 122 6.47 -10.75 6.42
N SER A 123 5.89 -11.04 5.30
CA SER A 123 5.37 -10.07 4.34
C SER A 123 4.34 -9.15 4.99
N GLU A 124 4.45 -7.84 4.75
CA GLU A 124 3.55 -6.82 5.29
C GLU A 124 2.99 -6.00 4.12
N PRO A 125 1.87 -6.43 3.51
CA PRO A 125 1.20 -5.63 2.50
C PRO A 125 0.74 -4.28 3.09
N ASP A 126 0.89 -3.19 2.34
CA ASP A 126 0.49 -1.87 2.82
C ASP A 126 -1.01 -1.80 3.08
N ILE A 127 -1.80 -2.32 2.15
CA ILE A 127 -3.26 -2.25 2.19
C ILE A 127 -3.83 -3.63 1.82
N ILE A 128 -4.68 -4.14 2.67
CA ILE A 128 -5.55 -5.28 2.34
C ILE A 128 -6.99 -4.82 2.55
N ILE A 129 -7.87 -5.11 1.60
CA ILE A 129 -9.30 -4.87 1.75
C ILE A 129 -10.04 -6.17 1.52
N ARG A 130 -10.66 -6.67 2.58
CA ARG A 130 -11.55 -7.82 2.52
C ARG A 130 -12.96 -7.35 2.22
N THR A 131 -13.59 -7.97 1.22
CA THR A 131 -14.98 -7.66 0.85
C THR A 131 -15.85 -8.91 0.83
N ASN A 132 -17.11 -8.74 0.47
CA ASN A 132 -18.04 -9.86 0.27
C ASN A 132 -17.77 -10.69 -0.99
N LYS A 133 -16.88 -10.25 -1.91
CA LYS A 133 -16.60 -10.93 -3.17
C LYS A 133 -15.13 -11.09 -3.52
N VAL A 134 -14.32 -10.13 -3.12
CA VAL A 134 -12.92 -10.03 -3.54
C VAL A 134 -12.06 -9.74 -2.33
N LEU A 135 -10.90 -10.36 -2.29
CA LEU A 135 -9.78 -9.96 -1.45
C LEU A 135 -8.87 -9.08 -2.30
N TYR A 136 -8.68 -7.84 -1.88
CA TYR A 136 -7.77 -6.90 -2.51
C TYR A 136 -6.48 -6.81 -1.72
N PHE A 137 -5.35 -6.92 -2.41
CA PHE A 137 -4.05 -6.47 -1.94
C PHE A 137 -3.66 -5.24 -2.75
N ILE A 138 -3.13 -4.23 -2.10
CA ILE A 138 -2.65 -3.02 -2.77
C ILE A 138 -1.29 -2.68 -2.16
N GLU A 139 -0.26 -2.71 -2.98
CA GLU A 139 1.08 -2.28 -2.63
C GLU A 139 1.27 -0.85 -3.10
N ALA A 140 1.49 0.05 -2.16
CA ALA A 140 1.59 1.48 -2.41
C ALA A 140 3.04 1.92 -2.60
N LYS A 141 3.31 2.71 -3.63
CA LYS A 141 4.60 3.35 -3.88
C LYS A 141 4.38 4.82 -4.24
N LEU A 142 5.16 5.70 -3.62
CA LEU A 142 5.16 7.12 -3.95
C LEU A 142 6.46 7.49 -4.68
N THR A 143 7.59 7.39 -4.01
CA THR A 143 8.90 7.71 -4.61
C THR A 143 9.73 6.47 -4.91
N ALA A 144 9.49 5.37 -4.22
CA ALA A 144 10.10 4.08 -4.48
C ALA A 144 9.54 3.42 -5.75
N ASN A 145 10.16 2.33 -6.17
CA ASN A 145 9.67 1.45 -7.22
C ASN A 145 9.45 0.03 -6.65
N ASN A 146 8.85 -0.84 -7.45
CA ASN A 146 8.60 -2.24 -7.09
C ASN A 146 9.80 -3.17 -7.36
N GLU A 147 10.99 -2.62 -7.60
CA GLU A 147 12.20 -3.43 -7.76
C GLU A 147 12.73 -3.84 -6.39
N THR A 148 12.43 -5.06 -6.02
CA THR A 148 12.84 -5.64 -4.75
C THR A 148 13.55 -6.98 -4.99
N THR A 149 14.58 -7.25 -4.20
CA THR A 149 15.36 -8.50 -4.26
C THR A 149 15.28 -9.23 -2.93
N PRO A 150 15.39 -10.57 -2.91
CA PRO A 150 15.53 -11.31 -1.67
C PRO A 150 16.87 -10.94 -0.97
N SER A 151 16.83 -10.82 0.35
CA SER A 151 18.03 -10.57 1.15
C SER A 151 19.05 -11.72 1.07
N GLU A 152 18.59 -12.94 0.80
CA GLU A 152 19.39 -14.16 0.61
C GLU A 152 18.81 -14.96 -0.55
N VAL A 153 19.71 -15.55 -1.38
CA VAL A 153 19.34 -16.30 -2.60
C VAL A 153 18.39 -17.46 -2.30
N ASP A 154 18.55 -18.13 -1.17
CA ASP A 154 17.75 -19.30 -0.79
C ASP A 154 16.39 -18.96 -0.17
N ASN A 155 16.13 -17.68 0.13
CA ASN A 155 14.85 -17.26 0.74
C ASN A 155 13.64 -17.52 -0.17
N ARG A 156 13.83 -17.67 -1.48
CA ARG A 156 12.76 -17.96 -2.42
C ARG A 156 12.27 -19.41 -2.36
N LYS A 157 13.14 -20.37 -2.04
CA LYS A 157 12.81 -21.82 -2.10
C LYS A 157 11.63 -22.20 -1.22
N LYS A 158 11.44 -21.53 -0.09
CA LYS A 158 10.31 -21.78 0.81
C LYS A 158 8.95 -21.52 0.13
N TYR A 159 8.87 -20.56 -0.78
CA TYR A 159 7.63 -20.24 -1.50
C TYR A 159 7.27 -21.26 -2.58
N GLU A 160 8.23 -22.02 -3.09
CA GLU A 160 8.01 -23.04 -4.10
C GLU A 160 7.26 -24.28 -3.56
N THR A 161 7.42 -24.55 -2.25
CA THR A 161 6.84 -25.71 -1.58
C THR A 161 5.57 -25.39 -0.79
N GLY A 162 5.40 -24.14 -0.37
CA GLY A 162 4.26 -23.68 0.43
C GLY A 162 2.93 -23.72 -0.34
N GLY A 163 1.82 -23.67 0.41
CA GLY A 163 0.48 -23.58 -0.14
C GLY A 163 0.08 -24.76 -1.03
N ASN A 164 0.56 -25.98 -0.74
CA ASN A 164 0.40 -27.13 -1.62
C ASN A 164 0.97 -26.92 -3.01
N LYS A 165 2.16 -26.35 -3.09
CA LYS A 165 2.82 -26.00 -4.35
C LYS A 165 2.00 -25.01 -5.20
N LEU A 166 1.28 -24.09 -4.55
CA LEU A 166 0.47 -23.06 -5.22
C LEU A 166 1.29 -22.27 -6.23
N PHE A 167 2.55 -22.05 -5.93
CA PHE A 167 3.50 -21.40 -6.79
C PHE A 167 3.48 -21.94 -8.24
N GLN A 168 3.53 -23.26 -8.42
CA GLN A 168 3.50 -23.91 -9.73
C GLN A 168 2.19 -23.72 -10.52
N GLN A 169 1.12 -23.32 -9.82
CA GLN A 169 -0.20 -23.09 -10.40
C GLN A 169 -0.42 -21.64 -10.83
N ILE A 170 0.31 -20.71 -10.20
CA ILE A 170 0.03 -19.27 -10.35
C ILE A 170 1.21 -18.46 -10.91
N PHE A 171 2.37 -19.10 -11.12
CA PHE A 171 3.49 -18.55 -11.85
C PHE A 171 3.80 -19.38 -13.10
N LYS A 172 4.38 -18.73 -14.10
CA LYS A 172 4.94 -19.39 -15.29
C LYS A 172 6.36 -19.88 -15.00
N SER A 173 6.93 -20.66 -15.88
CA SER A 173 8.24 -21.31 -15.69
C SER A 173 9.44 -20.37 -15.54
N ASP A 174 9.30 -19.13 -15.96
CA ASP A 174 10.33 -18.07 -15.90
C ASP A 174 10.23 -17.15 -14.68
N TYR A 175 9.51 -17.58 -13.65
CA TYR A 175 9.27 -16.80 -12.42
C TYR A 175 10.54 -16.40 -11.67
N GLU A 176 11.66 -17.10 -11.89
CA GLU A 176 12.92 -16.79 -11.23
C GLU A 176 13.35 -15.33 -11.43
N THR A 177 13.10 -14.81 -12.63
CA THR A 177 13.32 -13.39 -12.95
C THR A 177 12.46 -12.47 -12.08
N VAL A 178 11.23 -12.90 -11.74
CA VAL A 178 10.34 -12.15 -10.84
C VAL A 178 10.85 -12.17 -9.42
N ALA A 179 11.25 -13.34 -8.94
CA ALA A 179 11.79 -13.52 -7.60
C ALA A 179 13.06 -12.66 -7.38
N GLU A 180 13.85 -12.45 -8.43
CA GLU A 180 15.08 -11.65 -8.37
C GLU A 180 14.84 -10.14 -8.44
N LYS A 181 13.78 -9.68 -9.11
CA LYS A 181 13.56 -8.24 -9.39
C LYS A 181 12.25 -7.69 -8.84
N ARG A 182 11.29 -8.54 -8.49
CA ARG A 182 9.94 -8.18 -8.01
C ARG A 182 9.56 -9.07 -6.81
N TYR A 183 10.51 -9.31 -5.93
CA TYR A 183 10.37 -10.27 -4.84
C TYR A 183 9.19 -9.98 -3.91
N GLU A 184 8.92 -8.72 -3.64
CA GLU A 184 7.77 -8.29 -2.82
C GLU A 184 6.44 -8.58 -3.51
N LEU A 185 6.31 -8.20 -4.79
CA LEU A 185 5.10 -8.50 -5.58
C LEU A 185 4.86 -10.01 -5.72
N MET A 186 5.94 -10.78 -5.89
CA MET A 186 5.87 -12.25 -5.92
C MET A 186 5.25 -12.80 -4.63
N ARG A 187 5.74 -12.37 -3.47
CA ARG A 187 5.22 -12.81 -2.16
C ARG A 187 3.75 -12.46 -2.00
N PHE A 188 3.38 -11.21 -2.30
CA PHE A 188 1.99 -10.76 -2.16
C PHE A 188 1.03 -11.47 -3.10
N TRP A 189 1.47 -11.79 -4.33
CA TRP A 189 0.70 -12.60 -5.26
C TRP A 189 0.44 -14.01 -4.72
N LEU A 190 1.43 -14.63 -4.08
CA LEU A 190 1.31 -15.95 -3.44
C LEU A 190 0.39 -15.91 -2.22
N LEU A 191 0.71 -15.05 -1.26
CA LEU A 191 -0.03 -14.97 0.00
C LEU A 191 -1.49 -14.60 -0.26
N GLY A 192 -1.74 -13.57 -1.07
CA GLY A 192 -3.08 -13.12 -1.39
C GLY A 192 -3.90 -14.17 -2.14
N SER A 193 -3.28 -14.87 -3.10
CA SER A 193 -3.93 -15.98 -3.83
C SER A 193 -4.32 -17.13 -2.89
N TRP A 194 -3.45 -17.49 -1.95
CA TRP A 194 -3.74 -18.52 -0.96
C TRP A 194 -4.86 -18.09 -0.02
N MET A 195 -4.79 -16.88 0.51
CA MET A 195 -5.79 -16.33 1.44
C MET A 195 -7.17 -16.21 0.78
N ALA A 196 -7.23 -15.70 -0.45
CA ALA A 196 -8.49 -15.62 -1.19
C ALA A 196 -9.13 -16.99 -1.41
N LYS A 197 -8.31 -18.02 -1.68
CA LYS A 197 -8.78 -19.42 -1.76
C LYS A 197 -9.38 -19.90 -0.44
N GLN A 198 -8.77 -19.59 0.71
CA GLN A 198 -9.31 -19.96 2.04
C GLN A 198 -10.65 -19.26 2.29
N LEU A 199 -10.76 -17.99 1.87
CA LEU A 199 -11.98 -17.19 2.04
C LEU A 199 -13.06 -17.48 0.98
N LYS A 200 -12.74 -18.27 -0.06
CA LYS A 200 -13.59 -18.50 -1.24
C LYS A 200 -13.97 -17.20 -1.96
N LEU A 201 -13.03 -16.26 -2.03
CA LEU A 201 -13.15 -14.97 -2.70
C LEU A 201 -12.33 -14.95 -3.99
N ASP A 202 -12.66 -14.04 -4.88
CA ASP A 202 -11.75 -13.66 -5.95
C ASP A 202 -10.55 -12.90 -5.36
N PHE A 203 -9.45 -12.79 -6.09
CA PHE A 203 -8.26 -12.05 -5.67
C PHE A 203 -7.89 -10.99 -6.71
N GLU A 204 -7.71 -9.77 -6.25
CA GLU A 204 -7.19 -8.70 -7.07
C GLU A 204 -6.01 -8.03 -6.35
N PHE A 205 -4.89 -7.96 -7.04
CA PHE A 205 -3.67 -7.35 -6.54
C PHE A 205 -3.33 -6.12 -7.37
N TYR A 206 -3.16 -4.99 -6.70
CA TYR A 206 -2.83 -3.71 -7.34
C TYR A 206 -1.46 -3.20 -6.91
N SER A 207 -0.68 -2.77 -7.90
CA SER A 207 0.47 -1.89 -7.66
C SER A 207 -0.01 -0.45 -7.75
N LEU A 208 -0.11 0.25 -6.61
CA LEU A 208 -0.56 1.64 -6.50
C LEU A 208 0.65 2.58 -6.58
N VAL A 209 0.72 3.35 -7.66
CA VAL A 209 1.87 4.18 -8.00
C VAL A 209 1.44 5.57 -8.47
N MET A 210 2.36 6.50 -8.62
CA MET A 210 2.09 7.74 -9.36
C MET A 210 1.85 7.44 -10.85
N GLN A 211 1.00 8.24 -11.50
CA GLN A 211 0.68 8.07 -12.93
C GLN A 211 1.92 8.08 -13.83
N SER A 212 2.94 8.82 -13.47
CA SER A 212 4.21 8.93 -14.21
C SER A 212 5.19 7.77 -13.97
N ARG A 213 4.87 6.83 -13.06
CA ARG A 213 5.79 5.76 -12.64
C ARG A 213 5.28 4.37 -12.97
N GLU A 214 6.21 3.42 -13.08
CA GLU A 214 5.92 1.98 -13.26
C GLU A 214 4.92 1.71 -14.41
N LEU A 215 5.07 2.43 -15.53
CA LEU A 215 4.14 2.36 -16.68
C LEU A 215 4.00 0.94 -17.23
N GLU A 216 5.07 0.16 -17.17
CA GLU A 216 5.15 -1.20 -17.71
C GLU A 216 4.94 -2.29 -16.65
N ILE A 217 4.50 -1.96 -15.42
CA ILE A 217 4.44 -2.94 -14.33
C ILE A 217 3.49 -4.11 -14.63
N GLU A 218 2.37 -3.84 -15.28
CA GLU A 218 1.41 -4.89 -15.68
C GLU A 218 2.05 -5.85 -16.69
N ALA A 219 2.72 -5.33 -17.70
CA ALA A 219 3.40 -6.14 -18.71
C ALA A 219 4.61 -6.88 -18.11
N THR A 220 5.43 -6.20 -17.30
CA THR A 220 6.68 -6.78 -16.77
C THR A 220 6.46 -7.78 -15.65
N PHE A 221 5.44 -7.61 -14.82
CA PHE A 221 5.07 -8.59 -13.80
C PHE A 221 4.07 -9.62 -14.35
N GLY A 222 3.06 -9.18 -15.10
CA GLY A 222 1.99 -10.03 -15.66
C GLY A 222 2.48 -11.15 -16.57
N LYS A 223 3.59 -10.93 -17.31
CA LYS A 223 4.16 -11.99 -18.15
C LYS A 223 4.62 -13.23 -17.38
N HIS A 224 4.91 -13.10 -16.08
CA HIS A 224 5.43 -14.16 -15.21
C HIS A 224 4.37 -14.86 -14.37
N ILE A 225 3.17 -14.27 -14.26
CA ILE A 225 2.06 -14.80 -13.45
C ILE A 225 0.96 -15.41 -14.31
N THR A 226 0.19 -16.31 -13.71
CA THR A 226 -1.00 -16.90 -14.34
C THR A 226 -2.24 -16.22 -13.78
N GLU A 227 -2.81 -15.32 -14.57
CA GLU A 227 -4.08 -14.67 -14.26
C GLU A 227 -5.28 -15.53 -14.65
N THR A 228 -6.41 -15.28 -14.04
CA THR A 228 -7.71 -15.90 -14.34
C THR A 228 -8.82 -14.87 -14.17
N THR A 229 -10.06 -15.22 -14.48
CA THR A 229 -11.22 -14.37 -14.20
C THR A 229 -11.40 -14.05 -12.70
N LYS A 230 -10.80 -14.90 -11.84
CA LYS A 230 -10.89 -14.79 -10.36
C LYS A 230 -9.59 -14.33 -9.70
N ARG A 231 -8.53 -14.12 -10.46
CA ARG A 231 -7.25 -13.68 -9.93
C ARG A 231 -6.56 -12.77 -10.92
N LYS A 232 -6.39 -11.50 -10.55
CA LYS A 232 -5.87 -10.46 -11.44
C LYS A 232 -4.80 -9.63 -10.76
N PHE A 233 -3.89 -9.12 -11.57
CA PHE A 233 -2.94 -8.09 -11.20
C PHE A 233 -3.15 -6.86 -12.07
N SER A 234 -3.13 -5.67 -11.49
CA SER A 234 -3.28 -4.43 -12.24
C SER A 234 -2.51 -3.30 -11.61
N ARG A 235 -2.19 -2.32 -12.42
CA ARG A 235 -1.65 -1.04 -12.00
C ARG A 235 -2.82 -0.13 -11.60
N LEU A 236 -2.68 0.53 -10.45
CA LEU A 236 -3.57 1.58 -9.97
C LEU A 236 -2.74 2.85 -9.76
N THR A 237 -3.32 4.02 -9.98
CA THR A 237 -2.60 5.26 -9.71
C THR A 237 -3.27 6.09 -8.62
N TRP A 238 -2.46 6.85 -7.88
CA TRP A 238 -2.96 7.82 -6.91
C TRP A 238 -3.87 8.85 -7.56
N GLU A 239 -3.59 9.22 -8.82
CA GLU A 239 -4.40 10.15 -9.61
C GLU A 239 -5.78 9.56 -9.99
N GLN A 240 -5.88 8.23 -10.15
CA GLN A 240 -7.20 7.58 -10.33
C GLN A 240 -8.04 7.64 -9.05
N ILE A 241 -7.41 7.48 -7.88
CA ILE A 241 -8.09 7.67 -6.59
C ILE A 241 -8.51 9.13 -6.42
N TYR A 242 -7.63 10.08 -6.75
CA TYR A 242 -7.97 11.50 -6.74
C TYR A 242 -9.15 11.82 -7.66
N ALA A 243 -9.16 11.29 -8.88
CA ALA A 243 -10.27 11.48 -9.82
C ALA A 243 -11.60 10.95 -9.26
N PHE A 244 -11.59 9.79 -8.59
CA PHE A 244 -12.77 9.30 -7.86
C PHE A 244 -13.22 10.28 -6.78
N ILE A 245 -12.28 10.79 -5.96
CA ILE A 245 -12.58 11.74 -4.89
C ILE A 245 -13.17 13.05 -5.45
N LYS A 246 -12.68 13.54 -6.57
CA LYS A 246 -13.20 14.77 -7.22
C LYS A 246 -14.66 14.65 -7.65
N LEU A 247 -15.13 13.45 -7.96
CA LEU A 247 -16.53 13.20 -8.35
C LEU A 247 -17.51 13.13 -7.17
N LEU A 248 -17.01 13.06 -5.94
CA LEU A 248 -17.84 13.02 -4.75
C LEU A 248 -18.58 14.37 -4.52
N PRO A 249 -19.73 14.35 -3.83
CA PRO A 249 -20.38 15.58 -3.38
C PRO A 249 -19.42 16.45 -2.54
N ASP A 250 -19.58 17.77 -2.66
CA ASP A 250 -18.74 18.71 -1.92
C ASP A 250 -19.02 18.66 -0.43
N ASN A 251 -17.96 18.49 0.33
CA ASN A 251 -17.95 18.58 1.79
C ASN A 251 -16.55 18.97 2.28
N LYS A 252 -16.42 19.27 3.57
CA LYS A 252 -15.16 19.72 4.18
C LYS A 252 -14.04 18.69 4.02
N GLU A 253 -14.33 17.42 4.24
CA GLU A 253 -13.36 16.33 4.19
C GLU A 253 -12.83 16.11 2.76
N LYS A 254 -13.71 16.22 1.75
CA LYS A 254 -13.30 16.19 0.34
C LYS A 254 -12.35 17.34 0.02
N HIS A 255 -12.66 18.56 0.47
CA HIS A 255 -11.79 19.72 0.23
C HIS A 255 -10.41 19.52 0.85
N ILE A 256 -10.33 19.08 2.11
CA ILE A 256 -9.07 18.74 2.78
C ILE A 256 -8.29 17.70 1.95
N MET A 257 -8.97 16.64 1.47
CA MET A 257 -8.30 15.57 0.75
C MET A 257 -7.82 16.00 -0.63
N THR A 258 -8.61 16.79 -1.37
CA THR A 258 -8.19 17.34 -2.67
C THR A 258 -7.02 18.30 -2.53
N GLU A 259 -7.07 19.21 -1.56
CA GLU A 259 -5.97 20.12 -1.25
C GLU A 259 -4.69 19.36 -0.84
N TYR A 260 -4.81 18.27 -0.10
CA TYR A 260 -3.68 17.40 0.24
C TYR A 260 -3.00 16.82 -1.00
N PHE A 261 -3.77 16.28 -1.97
CA PHE A 261 -3.21 15.80 -3.23
C PHE A 261 -2.54 16.91 -4.02
N GLU A 262 -3.21 18.05 -4.17
CA GLU A 262 -2.72 19.21 -4.92
C GLU A 262 -1.44 19.81 -4.32
N ASN A 263 -1.23 19.66 -3.01
CA ASN A 263 -0.06 20.19 -2.31
C ASN A 263 1.01 19.16 -1.96
N LYS A 264 0.74 17.87 -2.14
CA LYS A 264 1.70 16.81 -1.84
C LYS A 264 2.99 16.96 -2.63
N THR A 265 4.12 16.83 -1.95
CA THR A 265 5.44 16.95 -2.56
C THR A 265 6.26 15.67 -2.41
N ILE A 266 7.28 15.52 -3.26
CA ILE A 266 8.18 14.34 -3.24
C ILE A 266 9.64 14.70 -2.98
N GLY A 267 9.97 15.98 -2.91
CA GLY A 267 11.34 16.42 -2.66
C GLY A 267 11.67 17.76 -3.26
N TYR A 268 12.95 18.00 -3.52
CA TYR A 268 13.47 19.25 -4.02
C TYR A 268 14.10 19.10 -5.40
N ASN A 269 13.89 20.10 -6.25
CA ASN A 269 14.73 20.33 -7.41
C ASN A 269 15.87 21.27 -7.00
N ASN A 270 17.01 20.69 -6.62
CA ASN A 270 18.17 21.45 -6.13
C ASN A 270 18.77 22.39 -7.18
N SER A 271 18.55 22.13 -8.48
CA SER A 271 19.10 22.96 -9.56
C SER A 271 18.42 24.31 -9.67
N ILE A 272 17.15 24.41 -9.31
CA ILE A 272 16.33 25.64 -9.41
C ILE A 272 15.72 26.07 -8.07
N GLY A 273 16.03 25.35 -6.98
CA GLY A 273 15.59 25.71 -5.63
C GLY A 273 14.08 25.60 -5.41
N THR A 274 13.39 24.71 -6.12
CA THR A 274 11.94 24.54 -6.01
C THR A 274 11.54 23.19 -5.41
N ILE A 275 10.33 23.14 -4.87
CA ILE A 275 9.71 21.88 -4.39
C ILE A 275 9.09 21.16 -5.59
N ILE A 276 9.24 19.84 -5.62
CA ILE A 276 8.67 18.99 -6.65
C ILE A 276 7.32 18.47 -6.17
N LYS A 277 6.25 18.81 -6.88
CA LYS A 277 4.90 18.25 -6.63
C LYS A 277 4.88 16.75 -6.94
N ALA A 278 4.12 15.99 -6.14
CA ALA A 278 3.92 14.57 -6.38
C ALA A 278 2.99 14.32 -7.56
N PHE A 279 1.93 15.11 -7.66
CA PHE A 279 0.84 14.91 -8.61
C PHE A 279 0.63 16.14 -9.49
N ASN A 280 0.31 15.91 -10.76
CA ASN A 280 -0.17 16.91 -11.70
C ASN A 280 -1.71 16.81 -11.79
N VAL A 281 -2.43 17.30 -10.77
CA VAL A 281 -3.88 17.18 -10.62
C VAL A 281 -4.54 18.54 -10.41
#